data_99c5d6639523da9b897d13bd6ff218ad
#
_entry.id   99c5d6639523da9b897d13bd6ff218ad
#
_cell.length_a   1.000
_cell.length_b   1.000
_cell.length_c   1.000
_cell.angle_alpha   90.00
_cell.angle_beta   90.00
_cell.angle_gamma   90.00
#
_symmetry.space_group_name_H-M   'P 1'
#
loop_
_entity.id
_entity.type
_entity.pdbx_description
1 polymer ?
#
loop_
_entity_poly.entity_id
_entity_poly.type
_entity_poly.pdbx_seq_one_letter_code
_entity_poly.pdbx_strand_id
1 'polypeptide(L)'
;MLGRETVPLFYDFKHYKEYTVISQHTEAFIEKNIHCRYYKRYTDIREADWDALVVGSDQIWRRNFNQKIENVFFDFAWDWENVRRIAYAPSFGLDTWGYSDVETKNCAGLVKKFNLVTVREESAVGLCEKHLGVKPMHVLDPTMLLDRKDYEALTSEVKEKSDGDMLVYLLDPMESNLVTVKEVSAVLHHKPFYVFSKVNDTSLPLSERIQIPVEKWLKGFQDAKFVITDSFHGCIFSIIFNVPFVVLR
;
A
#
# COMPACT_ATOMS: atom_id res chain seq x y z
N MET A 1 6.00 -6.16 11.72
CA MET A 1 5.95 -4.73 12.05
C MET A 1 7.16 -4.07 11.40
N LEU A 2 6.95 -3.22 10.42
CA LEU A 2 8.01 -2.40 9.88
C LEU A 2 8.26 -1.30 10.89
N GLY A 3 9.48 -1.28 11.45
CA GLY A 3 9.90 -0.11 12.21
C GLY A 3 9.78 1.11 11.30
N ARG A 4 9.16 2.19 11.76
CA ARG A 4 9.17 3.48 11.09
C ARG A 4 10.60 4.06 11.15
N GLU A 5 11.52 3.53 10.37
CA GLU A 5 12.72 4.27 9.97
C GLU A 5 12.54 4.97 8.62
N THR A 6 11.35 5.17 8.18
CA THR A 6 11.13 5.92 6.96
C THR A 6 10.35 7.20 7.23
N VAL A 7 10.88 8.05 8.07
CA VAL A 7 10.91 9.44 7.64
C VAL A 7 11.91 9.44 6.48
N PRO A 8 11.49 9.69 5.24
CA PRO A 8 12.45 9.78 4.15
C PRO A 8 13.51 10.79 4.56
N LEU A 9 14.78 10.38 4.61
CA LEU A 9 15.91 11.28 4.88
C LEU A 9 16.01 12.46 3.89
N PHE A 10 15.13 12.51 2.89
CA PHE A 10 15.03 13.56 1.87
C PHE A 10 13.96 14.63 2.16
N TYR A 11 13.11 14.46 3.17
CA TYR A 11 12.27 15.56 3.60
C TYR A 11 13.02 16.39 4.61
N ASP A 12 13.16 17.68 4.31
CA ASP A 12 13.59 18.63 5.34
C ASP A 12 12.57 18.63 6.50
N PHE A 13 12.93 19.25 7.60
CA PHE A 13 12.09 19.25 8.80
C PHE A 13 10.70 19.90 8.59
N LYS A 14 10.56 20.75 7.57
CA LYS A 14 9.30 21.38 7.18
C LYS A 14 8.39 20.35 6.51
N HIS A 15 8.89 19.60 5.55
CA HIS A 15 8.13 18.54 4.87
C HIS A 15 7.70 17.44 5.86
N TYR A 16 8.54 17.10 6.84
CA TYR A 16 8.14 16.17 7.89
C TYR A 16 6.93 16.66 8.70
N LYS A 17 6.94 17.95 9.12
CA LYS A 17 5.80 18.54 9.85
C LYS A 17 4.53 18.59 9.00
N GLU A 18 4.65 18.92 7.72
CA GLU A 18 3.51 18.88 6.80
C GLU A 18 2.98 17.47 6.64
N TYR A 19 3.87 16.49 6.49
CA TYR A 19 3.47 15.08 6.35
C TYR A 19 2.71 14.56 7.57
N THR A 20 3.12 14.89 8.79
CA THR A 20 2.38 14.46 10.00
C THR A 20 0.97 15.04 10.07
N VAL A 21 0.75 16.24 9.52
CA VAL A 21 -0.60 16.83 9.41
C VAL A 21 -1.39 16.15 8.31
N ILE A 22 -0.77 15.92 7.16
CA ILE A 22 -1.42 15.27 6.00
C ILE A 22 -1.89 13.86 6.35
N SER A 23 -1.06 13.08 7.05
CA SER A 23 -1.33 11.67 7.40
C SER A 23 -2.07 11.48 8.73
N GLN A 24 -2.48 12.55 9.41
CA GLN A 24 -3.02 12.49 10.78
C GLN A 24 -4.14 11.46 10.98
N HIS A 25 -5.03 11.30 10.00
CA HIS A 25 -6.13 10.33 10.07
C HIS A 25 -5.65 8.89 9.87
N THR A 26 -4.69 8.68 8.98
CA THR A 26 -4.05 7.37 8.79
C THR A 26 -3.28 6.97 10.05
N GLU A 27 -2.56 7.90 10.66
CA GLU A 27 -1.87 7.68 11.92
C GLU A 27 -2.82 7.30 13.05
N ALA A 28 -3.92 8.06 13.21
CA ALA A 28 -4.94 7.77 14.22
C ALA A 28 -5.59 6.38 13.99
N PHE A 29 -5.83 6.00 12.72
CA PHE A 29 -6.32 4.67 12.39
C PHE A 29 -5.32 3.58 12.80
N ILE A 30 -4.04 3.77 12.51
CA ILE A 30 -2.97 2.83 12.88
C ILE A 30 -2.90 2.70 14.41
N GLU A 31 -2.88 3.81 15.14
CA GLU A 31 -2.83 3.81 16.61
C GLU A 31 -4.03 3.08 17.24
N LYS A 32 -5.23 3.27 16.67
CA LYS A 32 -6.47 2.63 17.15
C LYS A 32 -6.51 1.13 16.88
N ASN A 33 -6.04 0.67 15.71
CA ASN A 33 -6.33 -0.67 15.20
C ASN A 33 -5.11 -1.60 15.12
N ILE A 34 -3.88 -1.08 15.20
CA ILE A 34 -2.68 -1.85 14.96
C ILE A 34 -1.69 -1.67 16.12
N HIS A 35 -1.30 -2.75 16.76
CA HIS A 35 -0.23 -2.71 17.77
C HIS A 35 1.12 -2.49 17.09
N CYS A 36 1.60 -1.25 17.10
CA CYS A 36 2.88 -0.86 16.54
C CYS A 36 3.96 -0.78 17.61
N ARG A 37 5.12 -1.35 17.31
CA ARG A 37 6.37 -1.10 18.05
C ARG A 37 7.32 -0.34 17.14
N TYR A 38 7.82 0.80 17.62
CA TYR A 38 8.68 1.69 16.83
C TYR A 38 10.14 1.50 17.21
N TYR A 39 11.00 1.40 16.20
CA TYR A 39 12.44 1.33 16.35
C TYR A 39 13.08 2.51 15.63
N LYS A 40 14.13 3.08 16.21
CA LYS A 40 14.88 4.17 15.57
C LYS A 40 15.81 3.64 14.47
N ARG A 41 16.36 2.45 14.66
CA ARG A 41 17.27 1.79 13.71
C ARG A 41 16.93 0.32 13.61
N TYR A 42 17.16 -0.29 12.46
CA TYR A 42 17.01 -1.74 12.28
C TYR A 42 17.87 -2.54 13.25
N THR A 43 19.06 -2.02 13.61
CA THR A 43 19.95 -2.63 14.61
C THR A 43 19.42 -2.65 16.05
N ASP A 44 18.33 -1.91 16.31
CA ASP A 44 17.66 -1.92 17.62
C ASP A 44 16.66 -3.09 17.73
N ILE A 45 16.36 -3.78 16.63
CA ILE A 45 15.53 -4.98 16.57
C ILE A 45 16.41 -6.18 16.97
N ARG A 46 15.97 -6.98 17.95
CA ARG A 46 16.77 -8.11 18.46
C ARG A 46 16.08 -9.42 18.11
N GLU A 47 16.88 -10.44 17.77
CA GLU A 47 16.39 -11.78 17.46
C GLU A 47 15.47 -12.35 18.56
N ALA A 48 15.87 -12.19 19.82
CA ALA A 48 15.15 -12.72 20.97
C ALA A 48 13.73 -12.14 21.18
N ASP A 49 13.39 -11.07 20.48
CA ASP A 49 12.07 -10.42 20.62
C ASP A 49 11.02 -10.97 19.61
N TRP A 50 11.42 -11.88 18.69
CA TRP A 50 10.58 -12.27 17.55
C TRP A 50 10.69 -13.76 17.21
N ASP A 51 9.56 -14.38 16.90
CA ASP A 51 9.48 -15.73 16.32
C ASP A 51 9.53 -15.70 14.79
N ALA A 52 9.07 -14.60 14.20
CA ALA A 52 9.06 -14.42 12.75
C ALA A 52 9.13 -12.94 12.34
N LEU A 53 9.79 -12.69 11.22
CA LEU A 53 9.76 -11.42 10.49
C LEU A 53 8.94 -11.63 9.21
N VAL A 54 7.95 -10.76 8.98
CA VAL A 54 7.13 -10.77 7.77
C VAL A 54 7.31 -9.45 7.03
N VAL A 55 7.65 -9.52 5.75
CA VAL A 55 7.69 -8.35 4.85
C VAL A 55 6.61 -8.48 3.79
N GLY A 56 5.95 -7.40 3.49
CA GLY A 56 4.82 -7.30 2.56
C GLY A 56 3.63 -6.63 3.23
N SER A 57 2.58 -6.38 2.54
CA SER A 57 2.42 -6.57 1.09
C SER A 57 2.83 -5.30 0.32
N ASP A 58 2.03 -4.95 -0.66
CA ASP A 58 2.20 -3.77 -1.51
C ASP A 58 3.58 -3.67 -2.16
N GLN A 59 3.93 -2.52 -2.68
CA GLN A 59 5.15 -2.28 -3.47
C GLN A 59 6.42 -2.18 -2.59
N ILE A 60 6.50 -2.98 -1.54
CA ILE A 60 7.62 -2.95 -0.61
C ILE A 60 8.96 -3.36 -1.28
N TRP A 61 8.91 -4.13 -2.38
CA TRP A 61 10.09 -4.50 -3.17
C TRP A 61 10.35 -3.56 -4.36
N ARG A 62 9.58 -2.45 -4.48
CA ARG A 62 9.86 -1.43 -5.49
C ARG A 62 11.09 -0.63 -5.10
N ARG A 63 12.13 -0.61 -5.99
CA ARG A 63 13.42 0.00 -5.69
C ARG A 63 13.32 1.47 -5.27
N ASN A 64 12.50 2.23 -6.00
CA ASN A 64 12.40 3.67 -5.79
C ASN A 64 11.68 4.08 -4.49
N PHE A 65 11.06 3.13 -3.81
CA PHE A 65 10.38 3.37 -2.51
C PHE A 65 11.27 3.06 -1.31
N ASN A 66 12.49 2.57 -1.56
CA ASN A 66 13.42 2.18 -0.51
C ASN A 66 14.77 2.90 -0.70
N GLN A 67 15.30 3.50 0.36
CA GLN A 67 16.66 4.07 0.34
C GLN A 67 17.70 2.96 0.21
N LYS A 68 17.54 1.90 0.98
CA LYS A 68 18.35 0.69 0.97
C LYS A 68 17.43 -0.51 0.84
N ILE A 69 17.39 -1.09 -0.36
CA ILE A 69 16.46 -2.19 -0.67
C ILE A 69 16.72 -3.44 0.16
N GLU A 70 17.95 -3.68 0.57
CA GLU A 70 18.33 -4.84 1.38
C GLU A 70 17.63 -4.86 2.76
N ASN A 71 17.23 -3.70 3.30
CA ASN A 71 16.50 -3.64 4.57
C ASN A 71 15.17 -4.41 4.53
N VAL A 72 14.46 -4.35 3.39
CA VAL A 72 13.21 -5.09 3.20
C VAL A 72 13.42 -6.54 2.77
N PHE A 73 14.67 -6.97 2.69
CA PHE A 73 15.11 -8.37 2.63
C PHE A 73 15.72 -8.83 3.95
N PHE A 74 15.55 -8.05 5.03
CA PHE A 74 16.03 -8.35 6.39
C PHE A 74 17.55 -8.51 6.49
N ASP A 75 18.32 -7.63 5.84
CA ASP A 75 19.77 -7.66 5.91
C ASP A 75 20.29 -7.48 7.35
N PHE A 76 19.57 -6.72 8.19
CA PHE A 76 19.87 -6.54 9.61
C PHE A 76 19.74 -7.84 10.44
N ALA A 77 19.03 -8.84 9.91
CA ALA A 77 18.78 -10.14 10.53
C ALA A 77 19.46 -11.29 9.75
N TRP A 78 20.50 -10.98 8.95
CA TRP A 78 21.11 -11.95 8.05
C TRP A 78 21.68 -13.19 8.73
N ASP A 79 22.17 -13.05 9.96
CA ASP A 79 22.80 -14.06 10.81
C ASP A 79 21.89 -14.66 11.88
N TRP A 80 20.62 -14.23 11.95
CA TRP A 80 19.67 -14.78 12.89
C TRP A 80 19.28 -16.21 12.52
N GLU A 81 19.24 -17.14 13.47
CA GLU A 81 19.01 -18.56 13.23
C GLU A 81 17.61 -19.02 13.68
N ASN A 82 17.04 -18.38 14.70
CA ASN A 82 15.81 -18.84 15.36
C ASN A 82 14.55 -18.12 14.89
N VAL A 83 14.67 -17.15 13.97
CA VAL A 83 13.54 -16.33 13.48
C VAL A 83 13.19 -16.71 12.05
N ARG A 84 11.93 -17.03 11.82
CA ARG A 84 11.41 -17.29 10.46
C ARG A 84 11.33 -15.99 9.65
N ARG A 85 11.69 -16.05 8.38
CA ARG A 85 11.58 -14.92 7.43
C ARG A 85 10.56 -15.26 6.37
N ILE A 86 9.58 -14.41 6.21
CA ILE A 86 8.44 -14.62 5.30
C ILE A 86 8.27 -13.38 4.44
N ALA A 87 8.22 -13.55 3.15
CA ALA A 87 7.75 -12.54 2.22
C ALA A 87 6.30 -12.88 1.85
N TYR A 88 5.34 -12.04 2.28
CA TYR A 88 3.94 -12.24 1.98
C TYR A 88 3.42 -11.19 1.00
N ALA A 89 3.16 -11.61 -0.24
CA ALA A 89 2.59 -10.78 -1.30
C ALA A 89 3.31 -9.42 -1.56
N PRO A 90 4.68 -9.28 -1.39
CA PRO A 90 5.33 -8.07 -1.85
C PRO A 90 5.21 -7.93 -3.36
N SER A 91 5.25 -6.68 -3.83
CA SER A 91 5.22 -6.32 -5.24
C SER A 91 6.45 -5.51 -5.61
N PHE A 92 6.97 -5.70 -6.83
CA PHE A 92 7.98 -4.80 -7.39
C PHE A 92 7.34 -3.53 -7.98
N GLY A 93 6.01 -3.51 -8.15
CA GLY A 93 5.26 -2.41 -8.74
C GLY A 93 5.49 -2.16 -10.22
N LEU A 94 6.35 -2.98 -10.84
CA LEU A 94 6.73 -2.96 -12.25
C LEU A 94 6.96 -4.39 -12.72
N ASP A 95 6.81 -4.63 -14.02
CA ASP A 95 7.13 -5.88 -14.70
C ASP A 95 8.59 -5.97 -15.16
N THR A 96 9.38 -4.94 -14.86
CA THR A 96 10.80 -4.82 -15.20
C THR A 96 11.67 -4.78 -13.96
N TRP A 97 12.91 -5.32 -14.06
CA TRP A 97 13.85 -5.33 -12.96
C TRP A 97 14.48 -3.94 -12.74
N GLY A 98 14.44 -3.45 -11.51
CA GLY A 98 14.89 -2.10 -11.17
C GLY A 98 16.10 -2.02 -10.23
N TYR A 99 16.70 -3.16 -9.83
CA TYR A 99 17.85 -3.18 -8.92
C TYR A 99 19.17 -3.14 -9.71
N SER A 100 20.18 -2.50 -9.15
CA SER A 100 21.56 -2.59 -9.65
C SER A 100 22.12 -4.01 -9.49
N ASP A 101 23.23 -4.31 -10.16
CA ASP A 101 23.90 -5.64 -10.06
C ASP A 101 24.30 -5.96 -8.61
N VAL A 102 24.76 -4.96 -7.86
CA VAL A 102 25.16 -5.12 -6.47
C VAL A 102 23.94 -5.44 -5.58
N GLU A 103 22.87 -4.64 -5.71
CA GLU A 103 21.62 -4.87 -4.98
C GLU A 103 21.00 -6.24 -5.34
N THR A 104 21.01 -6.59 -6.63
CA THR A 104 20.54 -7.89 -7.12
C THR A 104 21.29 -9.04 -6.43
N LYS A 105 22.63 -8.98 -6.41
CA LYS A 105 23.46 -9.99 -5.77
C LYS A 105 23.20 -10.08 -4.26
N ASN A 106 23.08 -8.93 -3.59
CA ASN A 106 22.82 -8.88 -2.15
C ASN A 106 21.44 -9.47 -1.82
N CYS A 107 20.40 -8.99 -2.50
CA CYS A 107 19.01 -9.45 -2.28
C CYS A 107 18.85 -10.93 -2.64
N ALA A 108 19.52 -11.43 -3.69
CA ALA A 108 19.53 -12.85 -4.05
C ALA A 108 20.20 -13.73 -2.97
N GLY A 109 21.19 -13.20 -2.26
CA GLY A 109 21.78 -13.87 -1.09
C GLY A 109 20.84 -13.91 0.10
N LEU A 110 20.18 -12.77 0.39
CA LEU A 110 19.27 -12.62 1.52
C LEU A 110 17.98 -13.43 1.36
N VAL A 111 17.35 -13.38 0.18
CA VAL A 111 16.07 -14.07 -0.05
C VAL A 111 16.16 -15.59 0.10
N LYS A 112 17.32 -16.17 -0.12
CA LYS A 112 17.55 -17.62 0.09
C LYS A 112 17.43 -18.05 1.56
N LYS A 113 17.47 -17.10 2.48
CA LYS A 113 17.27 -17.33 3.92
C LYS A 113 15.79 -17.25 4.34
N PHE A 114 14.90 -16.93 3.40
CA PHE A 114 13.48 -16.89 3.70
C PHE A 114 12.90 -18.31 3.77
N ASN A 115 12.06 -18.53 4.75
CA ASN A 115 11.34 -19.79 4.92
C ASN A 115 10.18 -19.90 3.93
N LEU A 116 9.60 -18.75 3.54
CA LEU A 116 8.53 -18.65 2.55
C LEU A 116 8.69 -17.37 1.75
N VAL A 117 8.60 -17.49 0.43
CA VAL A 117 8.54 -16.33 -0.47
C VAL A 117 7.27 -16.44 -1.32
N THR A 118 6.42 -15.45 -1.21
CA THR A 118 5.26 -15.28 -2.09
C THR A 118 5.33 -13.90 -2.74
N VAL A 119 4.57 -13.69 -3.80
CA VAL A 119 4.45 -12.40 -4.52
C VAL A 119 3.02 -12.15 -4.94
N ARG A 120 2.65 -10.90 -5.13
CA ARG A 120 1.28 -10.47 -5.42
C ARG A 120 0.90 -10.55 -6.90
N GLU A 121 1.86 -10.45 -7.81
CA GLU A 121 1.64 -10.50 -9.26
C GLU A 121 2.46 -11.59 -9.94
N GLU A 122 1.91 -12.12 -11.03
CA GLU A 122 2.55 -13.19 -11.81
C GLU A 122 3.88 -12.76 -12.43
N SER A 123 3.98 -11.49 -12.87
CA SER A 123 5.23 -10.93 -13.41
C SER A 123 6.38 -10.99 -12.39
N ALA A 124 6.08 -10.81 -11.10
CA ALA A 124 7.07 -10.88 -10.02
C ALA A 124 7.63 -12.31 -9.84
N VAL A 125 6.88 -13.36 -10.19
CA VAL A 125 7.40 -14.74 -10.18
C VAL A 125 8.59 -14.85 -11.13
N GLY A 126 8.43 -14.41 -12.38
CA GLY A 126 9.50 -14.41 -13.38
C GLY A 126 10.70 -13.54 -12.98
N LEU A 127 10.44 -12.37 -12.37
CA LEU A 127 11.51 -11.49 -11.87
C LEU A 127 12.32 -12.17 -10.77
N CYS A 128 11.67 -12.83 -9.81
CA CYS A 128 12.33 -13.54 -8.73
C CYS A 128 13.15 -14.74 -9.26
N GLU A 129 12.59 -15.54 -10.16
CA GLU A 129 13.31 -16.68 -10.76
C GLU A 129 14.57 -16.21 -11.50
N LYS A 130 14.42 -15.17 -12.33
CA LYS A 130 15.50 -14.67 -13.18
C LYS A 130 16.60 -13.95 -12.40
N HIS A 131 16.25 -13.13 -11.43
CA HIS A 131 17.19 -12.20 -10.80
C HIS A 131 17.56 -12.57 -9.36
N LEU A 132 16.66 -13.21 -8.61
CA LEU A 132 16.91 -13.60 -7.22
C LEU A 132 17.21 -15.11 -7.06
N GLY A 133 16.94 -15.92 -8.10
CA GLY A 133 17.19 -17.35 -8.09
C GLY A 133 16.28 -18.13 -7.13
N VAL A 134 15.08 -17.63 -6.89
CA VAL A 134 14.03 -18.29 -6.09
C VAL A 134 12.73 -18.32 -6.87
N LYS A 135 11.91 -19.36 -6.66
CA LYS A 135 10.59 -19.49 -7.26
C LYS A 135 9.52 -19.21 -6.20
N PRO A 136 8.95 -18.00 -6.15
CA PRO A 136 7.91 -17.68 -5.20
C PRO A 136 6.56 -18.28 -5.61
N MET A 137 5.62 -18.38 -4.66
CA MET A 137 4.21 -18.62 -4.97
C MET A 137 3.50 -17.29 -5.29
N HIS A 138 2.67 -17.29 -6.34
CA HIS A 138 1.75 -16.19 -6.61
C HIS A 138 0.54 -16.30 -5.66
N VAL A 139 0.26 -15.26 -4.90
CA VAL A 139 -0.83 -15.23 -3.92
C VAL A 139 -1.62 -13.92 -4.02
N LEU A 140 -2.81 -13.91 -3.43
CA LEU A 140 -3.62 -12.69 -3.34
C LEU A 140 -3.00 -11.69 -2.36
N ASP A 141 -3.31 -10.40 -2.57
CA ASP A 141 -3.02 -9.36 -1.60
C ASP A 141 -3.74 -9.67 -0.27
N PRO A 142 -3.10 -9.44 0.91
CA PRO A 142 -3.69 -9.78 2.21
C PRO A 142 -5.01 -9.06 2.51
N THR A 143 -5.33 -7.95 1.84
CA THR A 143 -6.64 -7.31 1.96
C THR A 143 -7.77 -8.23 1.50
N MET A 144 -7.51 -9.21 0.65
CA MET A 144 -8.50 -10.20 0.19
C MET A 144 -8.63 -11.41 1.11
N LEU A 145 -7.88 -11.47 2.21
CA LEU A 145 -8.03 -12.53 3.24
C LEU A 145 -9.16 -12.24 4.23
N LEU A 146 -9.66 -11.00 4.23
CA LEU A 146 -10.77 -10.56 5.05
C LEU A 146 -12.05 -10.49 4.22
N ASP A 147 -13.17 -10.75 4.89
CA ASP A 147 -14.49 -10.63 4.28
C ASP A 147 -15.00 -9.19 4.29
N ARG A 148 -15.97 -8.89 3.40
CA ARG A 148 -16.67 -7.60 3.37
C ARG A 148 -17.14 -7.16 4.76
N LYS A 149 -17.64 -8.10 5.60
CA LYS A 149 -18.15 -7.81 6.95
C LYS A 149 -17.09 -7.25 7.88
N ASP A 150 -15.83 -7.69 7.73
CA ASP A 150 -14.72 -7.19 8.55
C ASP A 150 -14.47 -5.71 8.26
N TYR A 151 -14.54 -5.32 6.97
CA TYR A 151 -14.41 -3.92 6.55
C TYR A 151 -15.63 -3.08 6.91
N GLU A 152 -16.84 -3.64 6.85
CA GLU A 152 -18.07 -2.96 7.28
C GLU A 152 -18.07 -2.67 8.79
N ALA A 153 -17.43 -3.51 9.59
CA ALA A 153 -17.27 -3.26 11.02
C ALA A 153 -16.45 -1.98 11.27
N LEU A 154 -15.42 -1.71 10.46
CA LEU A 154 -14.61 -0.48 10.56
C LEU A 154 -15.40 0.79 10.18
N THR A 155 -16.41 0.67 9.32
CA THR A 155 -17.23 1.81 8.87
C THR A 155 -18.47 2.06 9.73
N SER A 156 -18.74 1.21 10.72
CA SER A 156 -19.98 1.22 11.52
C SER A 156 -20.25 2.55 12.25
N GLU A 157 -19.20 3.27 12.64
CA GLU A 157 -19.29 4.57 13.31
C GLU A 157 -19.45 5.75 12.35
N VAL A 158 -19.24 5.54 11.02
CA VAL A 158 -19.37 6.60 10.00
C VAL A 158 -20.85 6.78 9.66
N LYS A 159 -21.47 7.79 10.23
CA LYS A 159 -22.92 8.09 10.01
C LYS A 159 -23.18 8.85 8.73
N GLU A 160 -22.19 9.60 8.26
CA GLU A 160 -22.31 10.42 7.05
C GLU A 160 -22.36 9.52 5.81
N LYS A 161 -23.32 9.75 4.94
CA LYS A 161 -23.38 9.12 3.62
C LYS A 161 -22.49 9.87 2.65
N SER A 162 -22.01 9.17 1.66
CA SER A 162 -21.29 9.77 0.52
C SER A 162 -22.22 10.73 -0.26
N ASP A 163 -21.66 11.84 -0.77
CA ASP A 163 -22.40 12.86 -1.53
C ASP A 163 -22.70 12.46 -2.98
N GLY A 164 -22.78 11.19 -3.25
CA GLY A 164 -23.06 10.62 -4.57
C GLY A 164 -23.13 9.10 -4.50
N ASP A 165 -23.22 8.47 -5.67
CA ASP A 165 -23.30 7.01 -5.81
C ASP A 165 -22.29 6.44 -6.82
N MET A 166 -21.44 7.29 -7.41
CA MET A 166 -20.30 6.88 -8.24
C MET A 166 -19.00 7.31 -7.58
N LEU A 167 -18.30 6.36 -6.97
CA LEU A 167 -17.00 6.62 -6.34
C LEU A 167 -15.92 6.85 -7.40
N VAL A 168 -15.20 7.95 -7.28
CA VAL A 168 -14.00 8.25 -8.06
C VAL A 168 -12.79 8.22 -7.14
N TYR A 169 -11.92 7.22 -7.32
CA TYR A 169 -10.68 7.07 -6.57
C TYR A 169 -9.50 6.96 -7.53
N LEU A 170 -8.85 8.09 -7.78
CA LEU A 170 -7.71 8.23 -8.68
C LEU A 170 -6.48 8.66 -7.89
N LEU A 171 -5.36 7.96 -8.09
CA LEU A 171 -4.06 8.28 -7.50
C LEU A 171 -3.36 9.39 -8.30
N ASP A 172 -3.58 9.40 -9.63
CA ASP A 172 -3.05 10.39 -10.56
C ASP A 172 -4.19 10.97 -11.42
N PRO A 173 -4.94 11.96 -10.90
CA PRO A 173 -6.12 12.51 -11.57
C PRO A 173 -5.74 13.42 -12.75
N MET A 174 -5.34 12.84 -13.88
CA MET A 174 -5.11 13.56 -15.13
C MET A 174 -6.42 14.16 -15.68
N GLU A 175 -6.32 15.23 -16.46
CA GLU A 175 -7.48 15.89 -17.06
C GLU A 175 -8.31 14.94 -17.94
N SER A 176 -7.64 14.06 -18.72
CA SER A 176 -8.27 13.03 -19.53
C SER A 176 -9.14 12.08 -18.69
N ASN A 177 -8.67 11.70 -17.50
CA ASN A 177 -9.41 10.84 -16.59
C ASN A 177 -10.67 11.53 -16.06
N LEU A 178 -10.59 12.82 -15.79
CA LEU A 178 -11.75 13.62 -15.34
C LEU A 178 -12.80 13.80 -16.44
N VAL A 179 -12.39 13.87 -17.71
CA VAL A 179 -13.31 13.84 -18.85
C VAL A 179 -14.06 12.51 -18.90
N THR A 180 -13.34 11.41 -18.82
CA THR A 180 -13.94 10.06 -18.78
C THR A 180 -14.91 9.89 -17.61
N VAL A 181 -14.58 10.42 -16.42
CA VAL A 181 -15.51 10.41 -15.27
C VAL A 181 -16.82 11.12 -15.59
N LYS A 182 -16.78 12.29 -16.25
CA LYS A 182 -17.98 13.04 -16.64
C LYS A 182 -18.82 12.27 -17.65
N GLU A 183 -18.20 11.66 -18.66
CA GLU A 183 -18.89 10.87 -19.67
C GLU A 183 -19.57 9.64 -19.06
N VAL A 184 -18.87 8.87 -18.24
CA VAL A 184 -19.43 7.71 -17.54
C VAL A 184 -20.58 8.11 -16.61
N SER A 185 -20.40 9.20 -15.85
CA SER A 185 -21.45 9.77 -14.99
C SER A 185 -22.73 10.09 -15.78
N ALA A 186 -22.59 10.71 -16.95
CA ALA A 186 -23.72 11.08 -17.80
C ALA A 186 -24.44 9.84 -18.37
N VAL A 187 -23.68 8.82 -18.81
CA VAL A 187 -24.25 7.59 -19.39
C VAL A 187 -24.95 6.73 -18.34
N LEU A 188 -24.33 6.58 -17.15
CA LEU A 188 -24.88 5.75 -16.08
C LEU A 188 -25.89 6.48 -15.19
N HIS A 189 -26.05 7.79 -15.35
CA HIS A 189 -26.88 8.65 -14.50
C HIS A 189 -26.53 8.55 -13.02
N HIS A 190 -25.21 8.41 -12.71
CA HIS A 190 -24.68 8.36 -11.36
C HIS A 190 -23.98 9.67 -10.99
N LYS A 191 -24.19 10.14 -9.75
CA LYS A 191 -23.52 11.34 -9.23
C LYS A 191 -22.12 10.99 -8.72
N PRO A 192 -21.04 11.55 -9.30
CA PRO A 192 -19.68 11.29 -8.83
C PRO A 192 -19.42 11.93 -7.47
N PHE A 193 -18.66 11.23 -6.63
CA PHE A 193 -18.05 11.76 -5.42
C PHE A 193 -16.60 11.22 -5.31
N TYR A 194 -15.77 11.93 -4.56
CA TYR A 194 -14.32 11.74 -4.57
C TYR A 194 -13.81 11.43 -3.18
N VAL A 195 -12.92 10.42 -3.08
CA VAL A 195 -12.28 10.01 -1.83
C VAL A 195 -10.75 10.07 -1.88
N PHE A 196 -10.21 10.86 -2.79
CA PHE A 196 -8.78 11.11 -2.85
C PHE A 196 -8.42 12.46 -2.20
N SER A 197 -7.19 12.54 -1.70
CA SER A 197 -6.60 13.77 -1.18
C SER A 197 -5.53 14.29 -2.14
N LYS A 198 -5.43 15.61 -2.24
CA LYS A 198 -4.43 16.28 -3.08
C LYS A 198 -3.07 16.39 -2.36
N VAL A 199 -2.60 15.30 -1.79
CA VAL A 199 -1.38 15.26 -0.94
C VAL A 199 -0.18 15.94 -1.60
N ASN A 200 0.03 15.69 -2.89
CA ASN A 200 1.20 16.15 -3.63
C ASN A 200 1.05 17.56 -4.22
N ASP A 201 -0.14 18.15 -4.15
CA ASP A 201 -0.39 19.49 -4.68
C ASP A 201 0.05 20.57 -3.68
N THR A 202 1.33 20.94 -3.76
CA THR A 202 1.93 21.95 -2.87
C THR A 202 1.42 23.37 -3.12
N SER A 203 0.63 23.61 -4.17
CA SER A 203 -0.02 24.91 -4.41
C SER A 203 -1.24 25.13 -3.51
N LEU A 204 -1.78 24.04 -2.93
CA LEU A 204 -2.93 24.09 -2.04
C LEU A 204 -2.54 24.31 -0.58
N PRO A 205 -3.43 24.92 0.21
CA PRO A 205 -3.29 24.98 1.66
C PRO A 205 -3.17 23.58 2.26
N LEU A 206 -2.41 23.45 3.35
CA LEU A 206 -2.18 22.16 4.02
C LEU A 206 -3.49 21.47 4.43
N SER A 207 -4.52 22.24 4.83
CA SER A 207 -5.84 21.70 5.19
C SER A 207 -6.56 20.96 4.06
N GLU A 208 -6.30 21.32 2.79
CA GLU A 208 -6.89 20.66 1.62
C GLU A 208 -6.11 19.42 1.16
N ARG A 209 -4.92 19.23 1.74
CA ARG A 209 -4.02 18.13 1.45
C ARG A 209 -4.14 16.98 2.46
N ILE A 210 -4.89 17.16 3.53
CA ILE A 210 -5.09 16.13 4.57
C ILE A 210 -5.78 14.92 3.96
N GLN A 211 -5.22 13.72 4.21
CA GLN A 211 -5.82 12.46 3.81
C GLN A 211 -7.16 12.26 4.53
N ILE A 212 -8.15 11.75 3.83
CA ILE A 212 -9.43 11.42 4.45
C ILE A 212 -9.26 10.27 5.46
N PRO A 213 -10.12 10.17 6.49
CA PRO A 213 -10.12 9.02 7.38
C PRO A 213 -10.27 7.69 6.63
N VAL A 214 -9.55 6.66 7.06
CA VAL A 214 -9.59 5.33 6.44
C VAL A 214 -11.01 4.76 6.43
N GLU A 215 -11.75 4.98 7.50
CA GLU A 215 -13.14 4.55 7.64
C GLU A 215 -14.06 5.25 6.61
N LYS A 216 -13.83 6.53 6.33
CA LYS A 216 -14.58 7.26 5.28
C LYS A 216 -14.19 6.78 3.88
N TRP A 217 -12.93 6.46 3.66
CA TRP A 217 -12.46 5.87 2.41
C TRP A 217 -13.13 4.52 2.15
N LEU A 218 -13.16 3.62 3.13
CA LEU A 218 -13.88 2.35 3.05
C LEU A 218 -15.39 2.54 2.85
N LYS A 219 -15.98 3.51 3.57
CA LYS A 219 -17.39 3.87 3.43
C LYS A 219 -17.76 4.31 2.02
N GLY A 220 -16.82 4.95 1.32
CA GLY A 220 -16.97 5.31 -0.08
C GLY A 220 -17.27 4.10 -0.98
N PHE A 221 -16.57 2.98 -0.80
CA PHE A 221 -16.86 1.74 -1.54
C PHE A 221 -18.17 1.10 -1.12
N GLN A 222 -18.49 1.15 0.18
CA GLN A 222 -19.75 0.61 0.71
C GLN A 222 -20.98 1.36 0.17
N ASP A 223 -20.89 2.68 -0.04
CA ASP A 223 -21.99 3.52 -0.51
C ASP A 223 -22.11 3.56 -2.03
N ALA A 224 -21.03 3.19 -2.75
CA ALA A 224 -20.98 3.29 -4.20
C ALA A 224 -21.85 2.24 -4.90
N LYS A 225 -22.47 2.64 -6.01
CA LYS A 225 -23.08 1.76 -7.00
C LYS A 225 -22.17 1.50 -8.20
N PHE A 226 -21.18 2.36 -8.40
CA PHE A 226 -20.17 2.25 -9.43
C PHE A 226 -18.86 2.88 -8.98
N VAL A 227 -17.71 2.35 -9.41
CA VAL A 227 -16.38 2.86 -9.07
C VAL A 227 -15.57 3.15 -10.32
N ILE A 228 -14.88 4.30 -10.34
CA ILE A 228 -13.84 4.61 -11.32
C ILE A 228 -12.52 4.76 -10.56
N THR A 229 -11.50 4.02 -10.97
CA THR A 229 -10.20 4.02 -10.27
C THR A 229 -9.03 3.73 -11.22
N ASP A 230 -7.84 4.21 -10.87
CA ASP A 230 -6.53 3.84 -11.44
C ASP A 230 -5.70 3.04 -10.42
N SER A 231 -6.27 2.77 -9.24
CA SER A 231 -5.59 2.16 -8.10
C SER A 231 -5.83 0.65 -8.05
N PHE A 232 -4.75 -0.12 -7.81
CA PHE A 232 -4.85 -1.54 -7.49
C PHE A 232 -5.81 -1.80 -6.32
N HIS A 233 -5.64 -1.08 -5.21
CA HIS A 233 -6.53 -1.25 -4.05
C HIS A 233 -7.95 -0.75 -4.32
N GLY A 234 -8.12 0.24 -5.21
CA GLY A 234 -9.45 0.62 -5.70
C GLY A 234 -10.18 -0.54 -6.37
N CYS A 235 -9.47 -1.33 -7.20
CA CYS A 235 -10.02 -2.55 -7.80
C CYS A 235 -10.35 -3.61 -6.74
N ILE A 236 -9.41 -3.87 -5.83
CA ILE A 236 -9.57 -4.89 -4.79
C ILE A 236 -10.79 -4.59 -3.90
N PHE A 237 -10.93 -3.36 -3.42
CA PHE A 237 -12.07 -2.99 -2.58
C PHE A 237 -13.39 -2.96 -3.36
N SER A 238 -13.37 -2.64 -4.66
CA SER A 238 -14.56 -2.79 -5.52
C SER A 238 -15.01 -4.25 -5.60
N ILE A 239 -14.07 -5.20 -5.69
CA ILE A 239 -14.36 -6.65 -5.68
C ILE A 239 -14.91 -7.07 -4.30
N ILE A 240 -14.25 -6.67 -3.21
CA ILE A 240 -14.66 -7.04 -1.83
C ILE A 240 -16.07 -6.53 -1.53
N PHE A 241 -16.39 -5.28 -1.91
CA PHE A 241 -17.72 -4.71 -1.72
C PHE A 241 -18.72 -5.11 -2.80
N ASN A 242 -18.29 -5.87 -3.82
CA ASN A 242 -19.10 -6.32 -4.95
C ASN A 242 -19.76 -5.15 -5.70
N VAL A 243 -18.96 -4.13 -6.01
CA VAL A 243 -19.39 -2.94 -6.77
C VAL A 243 -18.81 -3.00 -8.19
N PRO A 244 -19.60 -2.78 -9.24
CA PRO A 244 -19.08 -2.67 -10.60
C PRO A 244 -18.07 -1.53 -10.72
N PHE A 245 -17.00 -1.73 -11.50
CA PHE A 245 -15.96 -0.72 -11.63
C PHE A 245 -15.29 -0.69 -12.99
N VAL A 246 -14.64 0.44 -13.29
CA VAL A 246 -13.77 0.66 -14.45
C VAL A 246 -12.39 1.09 -13.95
N VAL A 247 -11.36 0.54 -14.59
CA VAL A 247 -9.95 0.90 -14.33
C VAL A 247 -9.46 1.81 -15.44
N LEU A 248 -8.96 2.98 -15.06
CA LEU A 248 -8.28 3.91 -15.96
C LEU A 248 -6.77 3.64 -15.96
N ARG A 249 -6.12 3.87 -17.09
CA ARG A 249 -4.67 3.75 -17.28
C ARG A 249 -4.08 5.09 -17.66
#